data_e0b8427393bf60dfabd8afdf78a484cd
#
_entry.id   e0b8427393bf60dfabd8afdf78a484cd
#
_cell.length_a   1.000
_cell.length_b   1.000
_cell.length_c   1.000
_cell.angle_alpha   90.00
_cell.angle_beta   90.00
_cell.angle_gamma   90.00
#
_symmetry.space_group_name_H-M   'P 1'
#
loop_
_entity.id
_entity.type
_entity.pdbx_description
1 polymer ?
#
loop_
_entity_poly.entity_id
_entity_poly.type
_entity_poly.pdbx_seq_one_letter_code
_entity_poly.pdbx_strand_id
1 'polypeptide(L)'
;RAVPGLKQASPPQITQGAETAIAGYLQAAPEFDGVICCLDAQSTWAHISAREVVSFQSFLTPVMAAQLSATAPLSKAVVGGALDEDAFDAAVNDVMARPQIFATALAEISAHATIDGPTTDAGWSRLMGLLIGLELAGARAYWLGREVVILSDSPLAPLYARGLAAQGLTASHVSRRDHVRAGLQLCADASAS
;
A
#
# COMPACT_ATOMS: atom_id res chain seq x y z
N ARG A 1 13.92 5.17 24.44
CA ARG A 1 14.09 3.81 23.92
C ARG A 1 13.43 3.73 22.53
N ALA A 2 14.06 3.03 21.59
CA ALA A 2 13.45 2.74 20.29
C ALA A 2 12.63 1.45 20.41
N VAL A 3 11.45 1.43 19.78
CA VAL A 3 10.69 0.18 19.58
C VAL A 3 11.39 -0.59 18.47
N PRO A 4 11.82 -1.84 18.70
CA PRO A 4 12.47 -2.62 17.66
C PRO A 4 11.46 -3.00 16.58
N GLY A 5 11.87 -2.88 15.30
CA GLY A 5 11.08 -3.37 14.18
C GLY A 5 10.99 -4.90 14.15
N LEU A 6 10.00 -5.43 13.45
CA LEU A 6 9.94 -6.84 13.12
C LEU A 6 10.93 -7.14 12.01
N LYS A 7 11.56 -8.29 12.07
CA LYS A 7 12.43 -8.81 11.00
C LYS A 7 12.02 -10.21 10.58
N GLN A 8 12.14 -10.47 9.31
CA GLN A 8 11.97 -11.79 8.69
C GLN A 8 13.26 -12.12 7.94
N ALA A 9 13.77 -13.34 8.11
CA ALA A 9 15.06 -13.72 7.54
C ALA A 9 14.95 -14.23 6.10
N SER A 10 13.83 -14.87 5.75
CA SER A 10 13.62 -15.44 4.42
C SER A 10 12.16 -15.29 3.96
N PRO A 11 11.91 -14.53 2.88
CA PRO A 11 12.81 -13.55 2.30
C PRO A 11 13.16 -12.46 3.33
N PRO A 12 14.32 -11.76 3.18
CA PRO A 12 14.72 -10.74 4.14
C PRO A 12 13.77 -9.55 4.08
N GLN A 13 13.13 -9.25 5.20
CA GLN A 13 12.17 -8.16 5.35
C GLN A 13 12.34 -7.49 6.72
N ILE A 14 12.07 -6.21 6.79
CA ILE A 14 12.06 -5.43 8.03
C ILE A 14 10.91 -4.43 8.02
N THR A 15 10.22 -4.29 9.15
CA THR A 15 9.25 -3.21 9.32
C THR A 15 9.94 -1.93 9.78
N GLN A 16 9.36 -0.78 9.43
CA GLN A 16 9.82 0.55 9.81
C GLN A 16 8.64 1.36 10.36
N GLY A 17 8.19 1.02 11.58
CA GLY A 17 7.08 1.68 12.27
C GLY A 17 5.70 1.04 12.05
N ALA A 18 5.55 0.02 11.22
CA ALA A 18 4.31 -0.73 11.07
C ALA A 18 3.99 -1.56 12.32
N GLU A 19 5.02 -2.12 12.98
CA GLU A 19 4.90 -2.96 14.17
C GLU A 19 4.12 -2.28 15.30
N THR A 20 4.39 -1.00 15.54
CA THR A 20 3.72 -0.23 16.58
C THR A 20 2.24 -0.02 16.29
N ALA A 21 1.91 0.30 15.04
CA ALA A 21 0.52 0.46 14.61
C ALA A 21 -0.25 -0.87 14.65
N ILE A 22 0.38 -1.96 14.20
CA ILE A 22 -0.21 -3.31 14.24
C ILE A 22 -0.48 -3.72 15.69
N ALA A 23 0.48 -3.54 16.61
CA ALA A 23 0.30 -3.85 18.02
C ALA A 23 -0.88 -3.09 18.64
N GLY A 24 -0.99 -1.78 18.33
CA GLY A 24 -2.11 -0.96 18.81
C GLY A 24 -3.46 -1.38 18.21
N TYR A 25 -3.50 -1.79 16.95
CA TYR A 25 -4.71 -2.32 16.33
C TYR A 25 -5.16 -3.63 17.00
N LEU A 26 -4.24 -4.57 17.22
CA LEU A 26 -4.51 -5.86 17.86
C LEU A 26 -4.91 -5.73 19.34
N GLN A 27 -4.58 -4.62 19.99
CA GLN A 27 -5.10 -4.31 21.32
C GLN A 27 -6.60 -3.98 21.26
N ALA A 28 -7.03 -3.23 20.25
CA ALA A 28 -8.42 -2.86 20.05
C ALA A 28 -9.28 -3.99 19.42
N ALA A 29 -8.66 -4.86 18.65
CA ALA A 29 -9.29 -5.97 17.94
C ALA A 29 -8.55 -7.30 18.21
N PRO A 30 -8.63 -7.84 19.45
CA PRO A 30 -7.81 -8.99 19.87
C PRO A 30 -8.15 -10.29 19.15
N GLU A 31 -9.34 -10.40 18.57
CA GLU A 31 -9.81 -11.59 17.84
C GLU A 31 -9.59 -11.49 16.34
N PHE A 32 -8.93 -10.41 15.86
CA PHE A 32 -8.68 -10.24 14.44
C PHE A 32 -7.76 -11.34 13.90
N ASP A 33 -8.23 -12.02 12.85
CA ASP A 33 -7.49 -13.01 12.07
C ASP A 33 -7.63 -12.64 10.60
N GLY A 34 -6.54 -12.24 9.96
CA GLY A 34 -6.60 -11.69 8.61
C GLY A 34 -5.30 -11.00 8.20
N VAL A 35 -5.42 -9.94 7.43
CA VAL A 35 -4.27 -9.19 6.92
C VAL A 35 -4.40 -7.70 7.24
N ILE A 36 -3.35 -7.13 7.79
CA ILE A 36 -3.21 -5.68 7.95
C ILE A 36 -2.28 -5.15 6.86
N CYS A 37 -2.80 -4.26 6.01
CA CYS A 37 -2.01 -3.46 5.09
C CYS A 37 -1.68 -2.12 5.75
N CYS A 38 -0.50 -1.98 6.32
CA CYS A 38 -0.04 -0.75 6.95
C CYS A 38 0.65 0.13 5.92
N LEU A 39 0.06 1.30 5.60
CA LEU A 39 0.60 2.25 4.62
C LEU A 39 1.23 3.45 5.31
N ASP A 40 2.50 3.70 4.98
CA ASP A 40 3.27 4.87 5.37
C ASP A 40 4.31 5.18 4.28
N ALA A 41 5.59 5.42 4.63
CA ALA A 41 6.69 5.53 3.67
C ALA A 41 6.87 4.24 2.84
N GLN A 42 6.56 3.11 3.40
CA GLN A 42 6.39 1.84 2.69
C GLN A 42 5.02 1.23 3.02
N SER A 43 4.54 0.33 2.18
CA SER A 43 3.39 -0.51 2.51
C SER A 43 3.88 -1.84 3.07
N THR A 44 3.25 -2.30 4.15
CA THR A 44 3.57 -3.58 4.80
C THR A 44 2.30 -4.40 4.92
N TRP A 45 2.27 -5.56 4.27
CA TRP A 45 1.19 -6.54 4.35
C TRP A 45 1.56 -7.58 5.39
N ALA A 46 0.89 -7.56 6.52
CA ALA A 46 1.15 -8.44 7.65
C ALA A 46 0.00 -9.45 7.81
N HIS A 47 0.31 -10.73 7.74
CA HIS A 47 -0.63 -11.79 8.08
C HIS A 47 -0.69 -11.94 9.59
N ILE A 48 -1.88 -11.80 10.14
CA ILE A 48 -2.17 -11.88 11.56
C ILE A 48 -2.95 -13.16 11.84
N SER A 49 -2.52 -13.93 12.81
CA SER A 49 -3.28 -15.04 13.37
C SER A 49 -2.92 -15.23 14.84
N ALA A 50 -3.88 -15.56 15.67
CA ALA A 50 -3.72 -15.74 17.12
C ALA A 50 -3.00 -14.54 17.79
N ARG A 51 -3.27 -13.32 17.35
CA ARG A 51 -2.66 -12.06 17.80
C ARG A 51 -1.16 -11.93 17.50
N GLU A 52 -0.63 -12.72 16.60
CA GLU A 52 0.77 -12.68 16.19
C GLU A 52 0.91 -12.30 14.72
N VAL A 53 2.02 -11.66 14.38
CA VAL A 53 2.43 -11.45 12.99
C VAL A 53 3.11 -12.74 12.51
N VAL A 54 2.39 -13.55 11.75
CA VAL A 54 2.88 -14.84 11.23
C VAL A 54 3.93 -14.63 10.14
N SER A 55 3.68 -13.67 9.25
CA SER A 55 4.59 -13.28 8.17
C SER A 55 4.23 -11.88 7.69
N PHE A 56 5.16 -11.24 7.01
CA PHE A 56 4.88 -9.96 6.37
C PHE A 56 5.72 -9.77 5.12
N GLN A 57 5.25 -8.87 4.26
CA GLN A 57 5.96 -8.41 3.08
C GLN A 57 5.79 -6.91 2.93
N SER A 58 6.90 -6.21 2.68
CA SER A 58 6.90 -4.76 2.49
C SER A 58 7.21 -4.39 1.05
N PHE A 59 6.61 -3.29 0.59
CA PHE A 59 6.81 -2.73 -0.74
C PHE A 59 7.14 -1.25 -0.64
N LEU A 60 7.89 -0.74 -1.61
CA LEU A 60 8.27 0.67 -1.71
C LEU A 60 7.32 1.47 -2.61
N THR A 61 6.12 0.99 -2.84
CA THR A 61 5.14 1.62 -3.73
C THR A 61 4.87 3.09 -3.41
N PRO A 62 4.70 3.51 -2.13
CA PRO A 62 4.52 4.93 -1.83
C PRO A 62 5.75 5.78 -2.21
N VAL A 63 6.95 5.27 -1.98
CA VAL A 63 8.19 5.95 -2.39
C VAL A 63 8.32 6.00 -3.91
N MET A 64 8.03 4.90 -4.60
CA MET A 64 8.04 4.85 -6.07
C MET A 64 7.03 5.83 -6.66
N ALA A 65 5.82 5.92 -6.12
CA ALA A 65 4.80 6.87 -6.54
C ALA A 65 5.30 8.31 -6.45
N ALA A 66 5.90 8.69 -5.31
CA ALA A 66 6.45 10.02 -5.11
C ALA A 66 7.62 10.32 -6.07
N GLN A 67 8.55 9.40 -6.23
CA GLN A 67 9.73 9.59 -7.06
C GLN A 67 9.40 9.64 -8.56
N LEU A 68 8.56 8.73 -9.04
CA LEU A 68 8.16 8.70 -10.44
C LEU A 68 7.31 9.92 -10.82
N SER A 69 6.44 10.38 -9.94
CA SER A 69 5.65 11.60 -10.15
C SER A 69 6.52 12.86 -10.20
N ALA A 70 7.67 12.87 -9.51
CA ALA A 70 8.57 14.02 -9.45
C ALA A 70 9.65 14.01 -10.55
N THR A 71 9.86 12.89 -11.24
CA THR A 71 11.02 12.69 -12.14
C THR A 71 10.60 12.64 -13.61
N ALA A 72 11.35 13.33 -14.48
CA ALA A 72 11.13 13.23 -15.92
C ALA A 72 11.44 11.79 -16.43
N PRO A 73 10.71 11.31 -17.43
CA PRO A 73 9.73 12.03 -18.26
C PRO A 73 8.31 12.09 -17.66
N LEU A 74 8.00 11.32 -16.62
CA LEU A 74 6.64 11.18 -16.08
C LEU A 74 6.11 12.44 -15.42
N SER A 75 6.97 13.24 -14.77
CA SER A 75 6.53 14.42 -14.01
C SER A 75 5.71 15.44 -14.80
N LYS A 76 5.87 15.47 -16.13
CA LYS A 76 5.06 16.34 -17.02
C LYS A 76 3.72 15.71 -17.42
N ALA A 77 3.64 14.38 -17.35
CA ALA A 77 2.46 13.62 -17.76
C ALA A 77 1.49 13.34 -16.61
N VAL A 78 1.96 13.49 -15.35
CA VAL A 78 1.19 13.15 -14.15
C VAL A 78 0.90 14.37 -13.27
N VAL A 79 0.91 15.56 -13.85
CA VAL A 79 0.53 16.80 -13.16
C VAL A 79 -0.98 16.81 -13.00
N GLY A 80 -1.46 16.49 -11.83
CA GLY A 80 -2.88 16.45 -11.52
C GLY A 80 -3.08 15.88 -10.14
N GLY A 81 -4.28 15.61 -9.73
CA GLY A 81 -4.58 15.09 -8.39
C GLY A 81 -5.99 14.54 -8.27
N ALA A 82 -6.85 14.83 -9.24
CA ALA A 82 -8.16 14.20 -9.30
C ALA A 82 -8.05 12.77 -9.81
N LEU A 83 -8.85 11.88 -9.24
CA LEU A 83 -8.89 10.48 -9.66
C LEU A 83 -9.77 10.34 -10.91
N ASP A 84 -9.16 9.91 -12.01
CA ASP A 84 -9.85 9.33 -13.15
C ASP A 84 -10.01 7.83 -12.85
N GLU A 85 -11.22 7.46 -12.45
CA GLU A 85 -11.55 6.12 -11.97
C GLU A 85 -11.34 5.06 -13.06
N ASP A 86 -11.74 5.34 -14.29
CA ASP A 86 -11.62 4.41 -15.40
C ASP A 86 -10.15 4.15 -15.76
N ALA A 87 -9.34 5.20 -15.81
CA ALA A 87 -7.92 5.10 -16.08
C ALA A 87 -7.17 4.33 -14.97
N PHE A 88 -7.55 4.54 -13.71
CA PHE A 88 -7.00 3.81 -12.57
C PHE A 88 -7.35 2.33 -12.63
N ASP A 89 -8.63 2.00 -12.75
CA ASP A 89 -9.12 0.61 -12.74
C ASP A 89 -8.58 -0.19 -13.93
N ALA A 90 -8.52 0.41 -15.13
CA ALA A 90 -7.91 -0.21 -16.29
C ALA A 90 -6.43 -0.54 -16.04
N ALA A 91 -5.67 0.39 -15.45
CA ALA A 91 -4.25 0.18 -15.16
C ALA A 91 -4.02 -0.89 -14.09
N VAL A 92 -4.84 -0.93 -13.02
CA VAL A 92 -4.80 -2.00 -12.01
C VAL A 92 -5.02 -3.36 -12.67
N ASN A 93 -6.09 -3.50 -13.47
CA ASN A 93 -6.43 -4.76 -14.11
C ASN A 93 -5.36 -5.22 -15.10
N ASP A 94 -4.84 -4.31 -15.92
CA ASP A 94 -3.80 -4.61 -16.90
C ASP A 94 -2.53 -5.15 -16.26
N VAL A 95 -2.02 -4.48 -15.21
CA VAL A 95 -0.75 -4.89 -14.57
C VAL A 95 -0.94 -6.11 -13.68
N MET A 96 -2.09 -6.29 -13.07
CA MET A 96 -2.39 -7.51 -12.31
C MET A 96 -2.48 -8.75 -13.20
N ALA A 97 -3.03 -8.60 -14.40
CA ALA A 97 -3.08 -9.68 -15.38
C ALA A 97 -1.70 -9.98 -16.02
N ARG A 98 -0.89 -8.94 -16.21
CA ARG A 98 0.40 -9.01 -16.92
C ARG A 98 1.46 -8.10 -16.26
N PRO A 99 2.02 -8.48 -15.09
CA PRO A 99 2.99 -7.64 -14.38
C PRO A 99 4.22 -7.20 -15.22
N GLN A 100 4.58 -7.98 -16.23
CA GLN A 100 5.70 -7.71 -17.14
C GLN A 100 5.53 -6.47 -18.01
N ILE A 101 4.31 -5.95 -18.19
CA ILE A 101 4.07 -4.73 -18.98
C ILE A 101 4.44 -3.45 -18.22
N PHE A 102 4.68 -3.51 -16.93
CA PHE A 102 4.80 -2.35 -16.05
C PHE A 102 5.72 -1.26 -16.59
N ALA A 103 6.95 -1.63 -16.97
CA ALA A 103 7.93 -0.66 -17.46
C ALA A 103 7.52 -0.01 -18.79
N THR A 104 6.93 -0.78 -19.71
CA THR A 104 6.40 -0.26 -20.98
C THR A 104 5.22 0.67 -20.76
N ALA A 105 4.28 0.29 -19.88
CA ALA A 105 3.11 1.09 -19.55
C ALA A 105 3.48 2.44 -18.90
N LEU A 106 4.57 2.51 -18.15
CA LEU A 106 5.11 3.79 -17.65
C LEU A 106 5.59 4.70 -18.81
N ALA A 107 6.26 4.13 -19.82
CA ALA A 107 6.69 4.89 -20.99
C ALA A 107 5.49 5.37 -21.83
N GLU A 108 4.43 4.58 -21.93
CA GLU A 108 3.18 4.96 -22.61
C GLU A 108 2.50 6.18 -21.99
N ILE A 109 2.51 6.32 -20.65
CA ILE A 109 1.96 7.52 -19.97
C ILE A 109 2.65 8.78 -20.51
N SER A 110 3.99 8.75 -20.61
CA SER A 110 4.77 9.86 -21.12
C SER A 110 4.56 10.11 -22.62
N ALA A 111 4.43 9.03 -23.40
CA ALA A 111 4.19 9.11 -24.83
C ALA A 111 2.82 9.75 -25.14
N HIS A 112 1.75 9.31 -24.46
CA HIS A 112 0.42 9.91 -24.59
C HIS A 112 0.42 11.40 -24.28
N ALA A 113 1.04 11.80 -23.18
CA ALA A 113 1.15 13.21 -22.81
C ALA A 113 1.89 14.06 -23.87
N THR A 114 2.81 13.45 -24.62
CA THR A 114 3.57 14.14 -25.67
C THR A 114 2.79 14.21 -26.98
N ILE A 115 2.06 13.16 -27.35
CA ILE A 115 1.33 13.04 -28.63
C ILE A 115 -0.01 13.76 -28.57
N ASP A 116 -0.76 13.50 -27.50
CA ASP A 116 -2.17 13.91 -27.37
C ASP A 116 -2.33 15.19 -26.53
N GLY A 117 -1.23 15.65 -25.93
CA GLY A 117 -1.24 16.72 -24.92
C GLY A 117 -1.45 16.18 -23.50
N PRO A 118 -1.14 16.99 -22.47
CA PRO A 118 -1.21 16.53 -21.09
C PRO A 118 -2.66 16.30 -20.65
N THR A 119 -3.02 15.02 -20.48
CA THR A 119 -4.23 14.56 -19.81
C THR A 119 -3.87 14.29 -18.34
N THR A 120 -3.84 15.33 -17.56
CA THR A 120 -3.17 15.34 -16.23
C THR A 120 -3.72 14.33 -15.24
N ASP A 121 -5.04 14.22 -15.11
CA ASP A 121 -5.68 13.33 -14.14
C ASP A 121 -5.61 11.86 -14.56
N ALA A 122 -5.85 11.58 -15.85
CA ALA A 122 -5.73 10.22 -16.39
C ALA A 122 -4.28 9.71 -16.31
N GLY A 123 -3.28 10.54 -16.59
CA GLY A 123 -1.86 10.17 -16.47
C GLY A 123 -1.47 9.81 -15.04
N TRP A 124 -1.87 10.63 -14.07
CA TRP A 124 -1.64 10.37 -12.65
C TRP A 124 -2.36 9.10 -12.18
N SER A 125 -3.64 8.97 -12.54
CA SER A 125 -4.47 7.82 -12.15
C SER A 125 -3.93 6.52 -12.72
N ARG A 126 -3.46 6.54 -13.99
CA ARG A 126 -2.81 5.40 -14.62
C ARG A 126 -1.51 5.04 -13.91
N LEU A 127 -0.67 6.00 -13.54
CA LEU A 127 0.55 5.74 -12.76
C LEU A 127 0.22 5.09 -11.42
N MET A 128 -0.75 5.62 -10.67
CA MET A 128 -1.15 5.05 -9.39
C MET A 128 -1.74 3.64 -9.56
N GLY A 129 -2.58 3.43 -10.57
CA GLY A 129 -3.15 2.12 -10.87
C GLY A 129 -2.09 1.07 -11.22
N LEU A 130 -1.09 1.42 -12.03
CA LEU A 130 0.02 0.53 -12.36
C LEU A 130 0.85 0.15 -11.12
N LEU A 131 1.18 1.13 -10.28
CA LEU A 131 1.99 0.90 -9.08
C LEU A 131 1.26 0.06 -8.04
N ILE A 132 0.02 0.43 -7.72
CA ILE A 132 -0.80 -0.29 -6.74
C ILE A 132 -1.17 -1.67 -7.27
N GLY A 133 -1.55 -1.79 -8.54
CA GLY A 133 -1.87 -3.08 -9.14
C GLY A 133 -0.68 -4.05 -9.15
N LEU A 134 0.54 -3.55 -9.42
CA LEU A 134 1.76 -4.37 -9.33
C LEU A 134 2.01 -4.86 -7.91
N GLU A 135 1.81 -4.00 -6.92
CA GLU A 135 1.91 -4.39 -5.50
C GLU A 135 0.84 -5.42 -5.13
N LEU A 136 -0.42 -5.20 -5.53
CA LEU A 136 -1.51 -6.14 -5.28
C LEU A 136 -1.24 -7.52 -5.92
N ALA A 137 -0.64 -7.56 -7.10
CA ALA A 137 -0.21 -8.81 -7.73
C ALA A 137 0.87 -9.51 -6.89
N GLY A 138 1.88 -8.76 -6.40
CA GLY A 138 2.94 -9.27 -5.54
C GLY A 138 2.46 -9.69 -4.14
N ALA A 139 1.49 -8.97 -3.60
CA ALA A 139 0.91 -9.24 -2.28
C ALA A 139 -0.25 -10.25 -2.31
N ARG A 140 -0.54 -10.86 -3.48
CA ARG A 140 -1.74 -11.69 -3.67
C ARG A 140 -1.87 -12.82 -2.64
N ALA A 141 -0.78 -13.43 -2.24
CA ALA A 141 -0.76 -14.49 -1.23
C ALA A 141 -1.22 -14.01 0.17
N TYR A 142 -1.14 -12.71 0.43
CA TYR A 142 -1.61 -12.12 1.67
C TYR A 142 -3.11 -11.87 1.65
N TRP A 143 -3.60 -11.11 0.68
CA TRP A 143 -4.98 -10.59 0.70
C TRP A 143 -6.03 -11.53 0.10
N LEU A 144 -5.65 -12.46 -0.79
CA LEU A 144 -6.63 -13.30 -1.48
C LEU A 144 -7.36 -14.22 -0.49
N GLY A 145 -8.69 -14.04 -0.41
CA GLY A 145 -9.57 -14.87 0.43
C GLY A 145 -9.46 -14.57 1.93
N ARG A 146 -8.88 -13.44 2.32
CA ARG A 146 -8.78 -13.03 3.74
C ARG A 146 -9.46 -11.70 3.97
N GLU A 147 -9.83 -11.46 5.23
CA GLU A 147 -10.20 -10.13 5.68
C GLU A 147 -8.98 -9.20 5.62
N VAL A 148 -9.17 -7.99 5.09
CA VAL A 148 -8.10 -6.99 4.96
C VAL A 148 -8.50 -5.70 5.65
N VAL A 149 -7.59 -5.20 6.49
CA VAL A 149 -7.67 -3.89 7.11
C VAL A 149 -6.54 -3.02 6.55
N ILE A 150 -6.90 -1.86 5.98
CA ILE A 150 -5.94 -0.83 5.59
C ILE A 150 -5.72 0.10 6.79
N LEU A 151 -4.53 0.05 7.37
CA LEU A 151 -4.13 0.84 8.53
C LEU A 151 -3.29 2.02 8.05
N SER A 152 -3.91 3.20 7.86
CA SER A 152 -3.27 4.33 7.19
C SER A 152 -3.96 5.67 7.44
N ASP A 153 -3.17 6.75 7.38
CA ASP A 153 -3.64 8.14 7.22
C ASP A 153 -3.12 8.74 5.89
N SER A 154 -2.57 7.90 5.01
CA SER A 154 -2.06 8.31 3.70
C SER A 154 -3.22 8.60 2.73
N PRO A 155 -3.08 9.62 1.86
CA PRO A 155 -4.03 9.85 0.77
C PRO A 155 -4.09 8.71 -0.26
N LEU A 156 -3.16 7.76 -0.21
CA LEU A 156 -3.18 6.57 -1.05
C LEU A 156 -4.15 5.48 -0.54
N ALA A 157 -4.56 5.53 0.73
CA ALA A 157 -5.42 4.48 1.30
C ALA A 157 -6.73 4.24 0.51
N PRO A 158 -7.46 5.27 0.05
CA PRO A 158 -8.64 5.05 -0.80
C PRO A 158 -8.33 4.36 -2.13
N LEU A 159 -7.14 4.59 -2.71
CA LEU A 159 -6.72 3.94 -3.96
C LEU A 159 -6.41 2.46 -3.75
N TYR A 160 -5.80 2.09 -2.62
CA TYR A 160 -5.62 0.69 -2.24
C TYR A 160 -6.95 -0.01 -2.02
N ALA A 161 -7.89 0.64 -1.30
CA ALA A 161 -9.24 0.11 -1.10
C ALA A 161 -9.95 -0.11 -2.44
N ARG A 162 -9.85 0.86 -3.38
CA ARG A 162 -10.41 0.74 -4.72
C ARG A 162 -9.76 -0.39 -5.52
N GLY A 163 -8.43 -0.48 -5.51
CA GLY A 163 -7.71 -1.56 -6.20
C GLY A 163 -8.12 -2.94 -5.70
N LEU A 164 -8.30 -3.12 -4.38
CA LEU A 164 -8.80 -4.36 -3.80
C LEU A 164 -10.27 -4.62 -4.19
N ALA A 165 -11.12 -3.58 -4.19
CA ALA A 165 -12.52 -3.69 -4.59
C ALA A 165 -12.65 -4.13 -6.05
N ALA A 166 -11.80 -3.66 -6.95
CA ALA A 166 -11.72 -4.11 -8.35
C ALA A 166 -11.35 -5.62 -8.46
N GLN A 167 -10.77 -6.20 -7.42
CA GLN A 167 -10.47 -7.64 -7.32
C GLN A 167 -11.52 -8.42 -6.50
N GLY A 168 -12.65 -7.78 -6.18
CA GLY A 168 -13.76 -8.41 -5.46
C GLY A 168 -13.56 -8.48 -3.93
N LEU A 169 -12.62 -7.73 -3.36
CA LEU A 169 -12.36 -7.70 -1.93
C LEU A 169 -12.66 -6.31 -1.35
N THR A 170 -13.56 -6.24 -0.38
CA THR A 170 -13.81 -5.01 0.38
C THR A 170 -12.89 -4.98 1.61
N ALA A 171 -11.97 -4.02 1.64
CA ALA A 171 -11.10 -3.78 2.79
C ALA A 171 -11.71 -2.73 3.71
N SER A 172 -11.59 -2.92 5.02
CA SER A 172 -11.87 -1.86 5.98
C SER A 172 -10.68 -0.89 6.08
N HIS A 173 -10.97 0.37 6.43
CA HIS A 173 -9.93 1.40 6.57
C HIS A 173 -10.03 2.03 7.96
N VAL A 174 -8.89 2.11 8.66
CA VAL A 174 -8.77 2.70 9.98
C VAL A 174 -7.55 3.62 10.07
N SER A 175 -7.62 4.61 10.98
CA SER A 175 -6.51 5.56 11.21
C SER A 175 -5.30 4.84 11.78
N ARG A 176 -4.15 4.97 11.13
CA ARG A 176 -2.88 4.49 11.64
C ARG A 176 -2.42 5.26 12.88
N ARG A 177 -2.63 6.57 12.90
CA ARG A 177 -2.19 7.47 13.98
C ARG A 177 -2.76 7.07 15.35
N ASP A 178 -4.03 6.71 15.38
CA ASP A 178 -4.70 6.31 16.63
C ASP A 178 -4.12 5.01 17.17
N HIS A 179 -3.83 4.07 16.29
CA HIS A 179 -3.23 2.79 16.65
C HIS A 179 -1.75 2.88 17.00
N VAL A 180 -0.96 3.75 16.36
CA VAL A 180 0.43 4.03 16.76
C VAL A 180 0.49 4.52 18.19
N ARG A 181 -0.42 5.42 18.59
CA ARG A 181 -0.47 5.92 19.96
C ARG A 181 -0.73 4.81 20.97
N ALA A 182 -1.70 3.94 20.70
CA ALA A 182 -2.00 2.79 21.54
C ALA A 182 -0.82 1.80 21.63
N GLY A 183 -0.18 1.51 20.50
CA GLY A 183 0.99 0.63 20.46
C GLY A 183 2.21 1.19 21.22
N LEU A 184 2.44 2.50 21.15
CA LEU A 184 3.51 3.15 21.95
C LEU A 184 3.22 3.06 23.45
N GLN A 185 1.96 3.19 23.88
CA GLN A 185 1.57 3.00 25.27
C GLN A 185 1.85 1.58 25.75
N LEU A 186 1.51 0.55 24.96
CA LEU A 186 1.85 -0.83 25.26
C LEU A 186 3.35 -1.04 25.48
N CYS A 187 4.18 -0.44 24.62
CA CYS A 187 5.65 -0.55 24.76
C CYS A 187 6.16 0.18 26.02
N ALA A 188 5.54 1.30 26.40
CA ALA A 188 5.89 2.02 27.62
C ALA A 188 5.56 1.19 28.87
N ASP A 189 4.36 0.60 28.92
CA ASP A 189 3.88 -0.20 30.04
C ASP A 189 4.72 -1.47 30.23
N ALA A 190 5.04 -2.17 29.13
CA ALA A 190 5.93 -3.34 29.14
C ALA A 190 7.39 -3.03 29.56
N SER A 191 7.79 -1.76 29.47
CA SER A 191 9.15 -1.32 29.87
C SER A 191 9.22 -0.88 31.35
N ALA A 192 8.06 -0.73 32.00
CA ALA A 192 7.93 -0.32 33.40
C ALA A 192 7.76 -1.53 34.36
N SER A 193 7.45 -2.70 33.79
CA SER A 193 7.33 -3.99 34.47
C SER A 193 8.68 -4.72 34.55
#